data_f34008b14a540a074f05e207bf2cdb2f
#
_entry.id   f34008b14a540a074f05e207bf2cdb2f
#
_cell.length_a   1.000
_cell.length_b   1.000
_cell.length_c   1.000
_cell.angle_alpha   90.00
_cell.angle_beta   90.00
_cell.angle_gamma   90.00
#
_symmetry.space_group_name_H-M   'P 1'
#
loop_
_entity.id
_entity.type
_entity.pdbx_description
1 polymer ?
#
loop_
_entity_poly.entity_id
_entity_poly.type
_entity_poly.pdbx_seq_one_letter_code
_entity_poly.pdbx_strand_id
1 'polypeptide(L)'
;MDENLSSKENRVTDLEIVDTNQEDSLLRALVEEEDKYNAFDIKGERFTTVLFPPVKGGLSSAFDINSKHYGVDIVMPENSPVHSISEGIVVFSEWTSATGFVIIIEHLNGLTSIYKHNSSIVKSQGDTVGTGEIIAFTGNTGELTTGPHLHFELWYQGEPVDPQSYIEF
;
A
#
# COMPACT_ATOMS: atom_id res chain seq x y z
N MET A 1 12.27 58.76 -14.70
CA MET A 1 12.95 57.71 -15.47
C MET A 1 13.46 56.71 -14.43
N ASP A 2 13.02 55.53 -14.22
CA ASP A 2 12.03 54.62 -14.84
C ASP A 2 11.74 53.58 -13.79
N GLU A 3 10.52 53.37 -13.50
CA GLU A 3 9.65 52.23 -13.81
C GLU A 3 10.32 50.87 -13.99
N ASN A 4 9.80 49.96 -13.18
CA ASN A 4 9.77 48.50 -13.35
C ASN A 4 10.55 47.64 -12.35
N LEU A 5 10.05 47.61 -11.13
CA LEU A 5 10.31 46.52 -10.18
C LEU A 5 9.01 46.11 -9.48
N SER A 6 8.07 45.65 -10.28
CA SER A 6 6.85 45.03 -9.76
C SER A 6 6.48 43.88 -10.70
N SER A 7 6.87 42.67 -10.35
CA SER A 7 6.18 41.44 -10.75
C SER A 7 7.06 40.18 -10.55
N LYS A 8 7.46 39.87 -9.33
CA LYS A 8 7.96 38.52 -8.97
C LYS A 8 7.56 38.11 -7.57
N GLU A 9 6.38 38.42 -7.17
CA GLU A 9 5.75 37.81 -6.00
C GLU A 9 4.37 37.37 -6.40
N ASN A 10 4.22 36.10 -6.79
CA ASN A 10 3.00 35.30 -6.70
C ASN A 10 3.17 34.02 -7.52
N ARG A 11 3.96 33.08 -7.03
CA ARG A 11 3.95 31.69 -7.49
C ARG A 11 4.29 30.72 -6.36
N VAL A 12 3.65 30.85 -5.23
CA VAL A 12 3.70 29.83 -4.16
C VAL A 12 2.36 29.84 -3.44
N THR A 13 1.30 29.52 -4.11
CA THR A 13 0.01 29.20 -3.47
C THR A 13 -0.94 28.50 -4.44
N ASP A 14 -0.50 27.39 -5.00
CA ASP A 14 -1.40 26.36 -5.50
C ASP A 14 -0.77 24.99 -5.22
N LEU A 15 -0.55 24.71 -3.95
CA LEU A 15 -0.58 23.35 -3.47
C LEU A 15 -2.07 23.02 -3.46
N GLU A 16 -2.56 22.44 -4.56
CA GLU A 16 -3.87 21.80 -4.59
C GLU A 16 -3.91 20.86 -3.39
N ILE A 17 -4.89 21.10 -2.52
CA ILE A 17 -5.24 20.15 -1.46
C ILE A 17 -5.77 18.93 -2.21
N VAL A 18 -4.90 17.97 -2.45
CA VAL A 18 -5.29 16.69 -3.04
C VAL A 18 -6.25 16.04 -2.05
N ASP A 19 -7.48 15.80 -2.48
CA ASP A 19 -8.46 15.07 -1.68
C ASP A 19 -7.87 13.70 -1.30
N THR A 20 -8.04 13.30 -0.03
CA THR A 20 -7.53 12.04 0.52
C THR A 20 -7.96 10.82 -0.30
N ASN A 21 -9.15 10.85 -0.88
CA ASN A 21 -9.63 9.80 -1.79
C ASN A 21 -8.86 9.80 -3.13
N GLN A 22 -8.36 10.94 -3.58
CA GLN A 22 -7.54 11.05 -4.78
C GLN A 22 -6.12 10.51 -4.54
N GLU A 23 -5.52 10.77 -3.37
CA GLU A 23 -4.21 10.21 -3.00
C GLU A 23 -4.23 8.67 -3.01
N ASP A 24 -5.23 8.06 -2.38
CA ASP A 24 -5.37 6.61 -2.37
C ASP A 24 -5.63 6.03 -3.77
N SER A 25 -6.39 6.75 -4.61
CA SER A 25 -6.60 6.39 -6.02
C SER A 25 -5.31 6.49 -6.84
N LEU A 26 -4.45 7.47 -6.56
CA LEU A 26 -3.14 7.61 -7.21
C LEU A 26 -2.18 6.48 -6.82
N LEU A 27 -2.17 6.07 -5.55
CA LEU A 27 -1.39 4.91 -5.11
C LEU A 27 -1.81 3.62 -5.84
N ARG A 28 -3.12 3.41 -6.02
CA ARG A 28 -3.64 2.27 -6.78
C ARG A 28 -3.25 2.35 -8.25
N ALA A 29 -3.32 3.53 -8.86
CA ALA A 29 -2.90 3.74 -10.24
C ALA A 29 -1.41 3.44 -10.45
N LEU A 30 -0.54 3.73 -9.48
CA LEU A 30 0.88 3.37 -9.53
C LEU A 30 1.06 1.85 -9.54
N VAL A 31 0.32 1.11 -8.71
CA VAL A 31 0.35 -0.36 -8.68
C VAL A 31 -0.10 -0.92 -10.03
N GLU A 32 -1.22 -0.43 -10.57
CA GLU A 32 -1.74 -0.85 -11.88
C GLU A 32 -0.76 -0.58 -13.03
N GLU A 33 -0.02 0.54 -12.97
CA GLU A 33 0.91 0.92 -14.01
C GLU A 33 2.18 0.08 -13.97
N GLU A 34 2.75 -0.19 -12.80
CA GLU A 34 3.94 -1.04 -12.65
C GLU A 34 3.68 -2.47 -13.11
N ASP A 35 2.52 -3.03 -12.77
CA ASP A 35 2.13 -4.37 -13.19
C ASP A 35 1.98 -4.51 -14.72
N LYS A 36 1.64 -3.45 -15.44
CA LYS A 36 1.59 -3.45 -16.93
C LYS A 36 2.97 -3.59 -17.57
N TYR A 37 4.03 -3.09 -16.92
CA TYR A 37 5.39 -3.19 -17.44
C TYR A 37 6.03 -4.55 -17.12
N ASN A 38 5.55 -5.24 -16.09
CA ASN A 38 6.07 -6.53 -15.63
C ASN A 38 5.29 -7.73 -16.19
N ALA A 39 4.25 -7.49 -17.01
CA ALA A 39 3.43 -8.53 -17.62
C ALA A 39 4.22 -9.35 -18.67
N PHE A 40 5.08 -10.24 -18.20
CA PHE A 40 5.38 -11.45 -18.96
C PHE A 40 4.16 -12.36 -18.86
N ASP A 41 3.45 -12.46 -19.99
CA ASP A 41 2.26 -13.26 -20.19
C ASP A 41 2.49 -14.74 -19.79
N ILE A 42 2.11 -15.10 -18.57
CA ILE A 42 1.90 -16.49 -18.18
C ILE A 42 0.40 -16.66 -17.99
N LYS A 43 -0.31 -16.78 -19.11
CA LYS A 43 -1.71 -17.19 -19.15
C LYS A 43 -1.89 -18.50 -18.39
N GLY A 44 -2.57 -18.45 -17.24
CA GLY A 44 -3.30 -19.59 -16.69
C GLY A 44 -2.70 -20.29 -15.48
N GLU A 45 -1.61 -19.87 -14.90
CA GLU A 45 -1.13 -20.47 -13.64
C GLU A 45 -1.58 -19.62 -12.44
N ARG A 46 -2.51 -20.17 -11.64
CA ARG A 46 -2.70 -19.69 -10.28
C ARG A 46 -1.37 -19.80 -9.56
N PHE A 47 -0.89 -18.71 -8.96
CA PHE A 47 0.34 -18.82 -8.17
C PHE A 47 0.10 -19.85 -7.05
N THR A 48 1.01 -20.79 -6.92
CA THR A 48 0.97 -21.88 -5.93
C THR A 48 1.88 -21.60 -4.74
N THR A 49 2.39 -20.36 -4.63
CA THR A 49 3.30 -19.97 -3.56
C THR A 49 2.55 -19.87 -2.24
N VAL A 50 3.09 -20.51 -1.20
CA VAL A 50 2.60 -20.34 0.17
C VAL A 50 2.98 -18.95 0.64
N LEU A 51 1.98 -18.12 0.91
CA LEU A 51 2.18 -16.77 1.41
C LEU A 51 2.26 -16.75 2.95
N PHE A 52 3.17 -15.95 3.47
CA PHE A 52 3.29 -15.73 4.90
C PHE A 52 2.24 -14.71 5.36
N PRO A 53 1.50 -14.93 6.47
CA PRO A 53 0.53 -13.96 6.95
C PRO A 53 1.25 -12.68 7.40
N PRO A 54 0.80 -11.49 6.96
CA PRO A 54 1.43 -10.23 7.34
C PRO A 54 1.32 -9.94 8.83
N VAL A 55 0.19 -10.29 9.42
CA VAL A 55 -0.10 -10.30 10.85
C VAL A 55 -1.06 -11.46 11.16
N LYS A 56 -1.22 -11.80 12.44
CA LYS A 56 -2.23 -12.76 12.90
C LYS A 56 -3.18 -12.05 13.83
N GLY A 57 -4.41 -11.85 13.39
CA GLY A 57 -5.42 -11.13 14.16
C GLY A 57 -6.84 -11.38 13.64
N GLY A 58 -7.82 -10.80 14.33
CA GLY A 58 -9.22 -10.88 13.91
C GLY A 58 -9.52 -9.91 12.77
N LEU A 59 -10.25 -10.37 11.76
CA LEU A 59 -10.77 -9.50 10.69
C LEU A 59 -11.90 -8.62 11.20
N SER A 60 -11.80 -7.31 10.95
CA SER A 60 -12.88 -6.35 11.22
C SER A 60 -13.63 -5.95 9.95
N SER A 61 -12.97 -6.03 8.79
CA SER A 61 -13.59 -5.75 7.50
C SER A 61 -13.01 -6.68 6.44
N ALA A 62 -13.87 -7.22 5.60
CA ALA A 62 -13.50 -8.12 4.51
C ALA A 62 -13.32 -7.38 3.19
N PHE A 63 -12.67 -8.02 2.24
CA PHE A 63 -12.59 -7.57 0.86
C PHE A 63 -13.99 -7.45 0.25
N ASP A 64 -14.30 -6.29 -0.36
CA ASP A 64 -15.55 -6.05 -1.08
C ASP A 64 -15.36 -5.04 -2.20
N ILE A 65 -15.30 -5.54 -3.41
CA ILE A 65 -15.10 -4.71 -4.62
C ILE A 65 -16.27 -3.74 -4.86
N ASN A 66 -17.50 -4.08 -4.41
CA ASN A 66 -18.66 -3.24 -4.63
C ASN A 66 -18.63 -1.98 -3.76
N SER A 67 -18.13 -2.10 -2.54
CA SER A 67 -17.91 -0.96 -1.64
C SER A 67 -16.55 -0.29 -1.84
N LYS A 68 -15.75 -0.75 -2.83
CA LYS A 68 -14.37 -0.31 -3.09
C LYS A 68 -13.42 -0.54 -1.93
N HIS A 69 -13.68 -1.54 -1.10
CA HIS A 69 -12.75 -2.01 -0.08
C HIS A 69 -11.88 -3.13 -0.67
N TYR A 70 -10.71 -2.75 -1.23
CA TYR A 70 -9.84 -3.63 -2.00
C TYR A 70 -8.88 -4.47 -1.16
N GLY A 71 -9.08 -4.51 0.14
CA GLY A 71 -8.25 -5.27 1.07
C GLY A 71 -9.05 -5.88 2.20
N VAL A 72 -8.34 -6.26 3.24
CA VAL A 72 -8.91 -6.70 4.52
C VAL A 72 -8.35 -5.83 5.65
N ASP A 73 -9.18 -5.56 6.65
CA ASP A 73 -8.76 -4.88 7.86
C ASP A 73 -8.62 -5.89 8.99
N ILE A 74 -7.41 -5.95 9.56
CA ILE A 74 -7.06 -6.89 10.61
C ILE A 74 -6.80 -6.10 11.89
N VAL A 75 -7.63 -6.31 12.91
CA VAL A 75 -7.47 -5.64 14.21
C VAL A 75 -6.20 -6.11 14.88
N MET A 76 -5.32 -5.18 15.20
CA MET A 76 -4.04 -5.41 15.85
C MET A 76 -3.76 -4.31 16.86
N PRO A 77 -3.11 -4.62 18.00
CA PRO A 77 -2.52 -3.58 18.84
C PRO A 77 -1.52 -2.74 18.03
N GLU A 78 -1.46 -1.44 18.31
CA GLU A 78 -0.42 -0.60 17.72
C GLU A 78 0.98 -1.13 18.01
N ASN A 79 1.90 -0.90 17.08
CA ASN A 79 3.29 -1.35 17.13
C ASN A 79 3.48 -2.88 17.13
N SER A 80 2.50 -3.64 16.65
CA SER A 80 2.70 -5.05 16.34
C SER A 80 3.50 -5.21 15.05
N PRO A 81 4.42 -6.20 14.95
CA PRO A 81 5.22 -6.38 13.75
C PRO A 81 4.36 -6.80 12.56
N VAL A 82 4.64 -6.18 11.41
CA VAL A 82 4.06 -6.50 10.11
C VAL A 82 5.13 -7.18 9.25
N HIS A 83 4.77 -8.28 8.63
CA HIS A 83 5.69 -9.13 7.88
C HIS A 83 5.38 -9.09 6.38
N SER A 84 6.43 -9.20 5.56
CA SER A 84 6.26 -9.42 4.13
C SER A 84 5.66 -10.80 3.86
N ILE A 85 4.68 -10.86 2.97
CA ILE A 85 4.00 -12.12 2.60
C ILE A 85 4.89 -13.07 1.79
N SER A 86 5.87 -12.53 1.06
CA SER A 86 6.83 -13.26 0.23
C SER A 86 8.09 -12.43 0.04
N GLU A 87 9.11 -13.01 -0.57
CA GLU A 87 10.25 -12.24 -1.05
C GLU A 87 9.84 -11.22 -2.10
N GLY A 88 10.53 -10.07 -2.16
CA GLY A 88 10.19 -9.02 -3.11
C GLY A 88 11.07 -7.79 -2.98
N ILE A 89 10.66 -6.73 -3.67
CA ILE A 89 11.32 -5.42 -3.68
C ILE A 89 10.30 -4.36 -3.23
N VAL A 90 10.72 -3.47 -2.34
CA VAL A 90 9.91 -2.33 -1.90
C VAL A 90 9.85 -1.31 -3.03
N VAL A 91 8.68 -1.08 -3.59
CA VAL A 91 8.45 -0.13 -4.68
C VAL A 91 7.92 1.22 -4.19
N PHE A 92 7.35 1.25 -2.98
CA PHE A 92 6.88 2.46 -2.32
C PHE A 92 7.02 2.34 -0.79
N SER A 93 7.49 3.39 -0.12
CA SER A 93 7.65 3.43 1.35
C SER A 93 7.61 4.86 1.84
N GLU A 94 6.40 5.43 2.02
CA GLU A 94 6.19 6.84 2.30
C GLU A 94 4.98 7.06 3.23
N TRP A 95 4.87 8.30 3.70
CA TRP A 95 3.68 8.81 4.37
C TRP A 95 2.72 9.44 3.36
N THR A 96 1.42 9.14 3.50
CA THR A 96 0.34 9.85 2.81
C THR A 96 -0.70 10.36 3.83
N SER A 97 -1.38 11.45 3.54
CA SER A 97 -2.40 11.98 4.45
C SER A 97 -3.60 11.04 4.58
N ALA A 98 -3.99 10.39 3.48
CA ALA A 98 -5.12 9.47 3.45
C ALA A 98 -4.87 8.21 4.29
N THR A 99 -3.74 7.55 4.09
CA THR A 99 -3.50 6.18 4.55
C THR A 99 -2.34 6.05 5.54
N GLY A 100 -1.72 7.17 5.96
CA GLY A 100 -0.61 7.19 6.89
C GLY A 100 0.65 6.59 6.29
N PHE A 101 1.44 5.88 7.08
CA PHE A 101 2.61 5.17 6.58
C PHE A 101 2.19 3.95 5.76
N VAL A 102 2.62 3.94 4.50
CA VAL A 102 2.31 2.90 3.51
C VAL A 102 3.59 2.27 3.01
N ILE A 103 3.62 0.96 2.92
CA ILE A 103 4.65 0.21 2.19
C ILE A 103 3.98 -0.66 1.14
N ILE A 104 4.55 -0.65 -0.08
CA ILE A 104 4.12 -1.47 -1.21
C ILE A 104 5.30 -2.32 -1.64
N ILE A 105 5.06 -3.60 -1.81
CA ILE A 105 6.08 -4.57 -2.18
C ILE A 105 5.63 -5.31 -3.43
N GLU A 106 6.47 -5.30 -4.45
CA GLU A 106 6.34 -6.13 -5.64
C GLU A 106 7.03 -7.46 -5.40
N HIS A 107 6.32 -8.54 -5.64
CA HIS A 107 6.79 -9.90 -5.50
C HIS A 107 6.95 -10.58 -6.86
N LEU A 108 7.50 -11.77 -6.86
CA LEU A 108 7.55 -12.59 -8.06
C LEU A 108 6.13 -12.98 -8.54
N ASN A 109 6.02 -13.34 -9.82
CA ASN A 109 4.79 -13.85 -10.43
C ASN A 109 3.63 -12.84 -10.49
N GLY A 110 3.92 -11.53 -10.54
CA GLY A 110 2.89 -10.49 -10.69
C GLY A 110 2.05 -10.25 -9.44
N LEU A 111 2.56 -10.60 -8.26
CA LEU A 111 1.93 -10.28 -6.99
C LEU A 111 2.46 -8.95 -6.46
N THR A 112 1.56 -8.14 -5.93
CA THR A 112 1.88 -6.91 -5.20
C THR A 112 1.11 -6.89 -3.89
N SER A 113 1.78 -6.51 -2.81
CA SER A 113 1.16 -6.36 -1.49
C SER A 113 1.25 -4.93 -0.99
N ILE A 114 0.20 -4.44 -0.35
CA ILE A 114 0.09 -3.08 0.17
C ILE A 114 -0.31 -3.14 1.63
N TYR A 115 0.43 -2.38 2.47
CA TYR A 115 0.25 -2.34 3.91
C TYR A 115 0.07 -0.89 4.34
N LYS A 116 -1.10 -0.52 4.86
CA LYS A 116 -1.48 0.86 5.21
C LYS A 116 -1.73 1.03 6.71
N HIS A 117 -1.81 2.28 7.14
CA HIS A 117 -2.08 2.73 8.50
C HIS A 117 -1.00 2.34 9.52
N ASN A 118 0.23 2.06 9.06
CA ASN A 118 1.33 1.68 9.94
C ASN A 118 1.75 2.82 10.87
N SER A 119 2.31 2.50 12.03
CA SER A 119 2.95 3.48 12.92
C SER A 119 4.35 3.85 12.45
N SER A 120 5.05 2.91 11.81
CA SER A 120 6.38 3.09 11.25
C SER A 120 6.68 2.03 10.20
N ILE A 121 7.65 2.36 9.33
CA ILE A 121 8.17 1.47 8.30
C ILE A 121 9.67 1.30 8.54
N VAL A 122 10.19 0.09 8.36
CA VAL A 122 11.62 -0.24 8.59
C VAL A 122 12.39 -0.54 7.30
N LYS A 123 11.73 -0.40 6.16
CA LYS A 123 12.30 -0.62 4.82
C LYS A 123 12.09 0.62 3.94
N SER A 124 13.06 0.90 3.09
CA SER A 124 13.01 2.00 2.14
C SER A 124 12.72 1.49 0.74
N GLN A 125 12.23 2.39 -0.13
CA GLN A 125 12.06 2.09 -1.55
C GLN A 125 13.38 1.60 -2.15
N GLY A 126 13.32 0.50 -2.91
CA GLY A 126 14.47 -0.17 -3.50
C GLY A 126 15.07 -1.29 -2.63
N ASP A 127 14.70 -1.40 -1.35
CA ASP A 127 15.15 -2.49 -0.50
C ASP A 127 14.54 -3.83 -0.94
N THR A 128 15.32 -4.90 -0.82
CA THR A 128 14.80 -6.26 -0.94
C THR A 128 14.30 -6.76 0.41
N VAL A 129 13.28 -7.59 0.38
CA VAL A 129 12.70 -8.24 1.56
C VAL A 129 12.58 -9.74 1.36
N GLY A 130 12.73 -10.50 2.43
CA GLY A 130 12.48 -11.94 2.44
C GLY A 130 11.07 -12.27 2.92
N THR A 131 10.60 -13.48 2.62
CA THR A 131 9.33 -14.00 3.16
C THR A 131 9.33 -13.99 4.69
N GLY A 132 8.30 -13.40 5.30
CA GLY A 132 8.19 -13.30 6.76
C GLY A 132 9.10 -12.26 7.41
N GLU A 133 9.84 -11.48 6.64
CA GLU A 133 10.67 -10.40 7.17
C GLU A 133 9.82 -9.24 7.71
N ILE A 134 10.21 -8.67 8.86
CA ILE A 134 9.52 -7.49 9.43
C ILE A 134 9.80 -6.28 8.54
N ILE A 135 8.74 -5.64 8.06
CA ILE A 135 8.78 -4.50 7.14
C ILE A 135 8.21 -3.21 7.72
N ALA A 136 7.30 -3.34 8.70
CA ALA A 136 6.62 -2.23 9.32
C ALA A 136 6.08 -2.63 10.71
N PHE A 137 5.45 -1.68 11.38
CA PHE A 137 4.70 -1.91 12.61
C PHE A 137 3.30 -1.33 12.46
N THR A 138 2.29 -2.06 12.95
CA THR A 138 0.88 -1.65 12.90
C THR A 138 0.65 -0.33 13.62
N GLY A 139 -0.33 0.43 13.16
CA GLY A 139 -0.66 1.73 13.74
C GLY A 139 -2.12 2.09 13.57
N ASN A 140 -2.36 3.39 13.61
CA ASN A 140 -3.66 4.02 13.45
C ASN A 140 -3.46 5.38 12.76
N THR A 141 -2.66 5.38 11.68
CA THR A 141 -2.21 6.59 10.99
C THR A 141 -2.98 6.84 9.69
N GLY A 142 -3.08 8.12 9.31
CA GLY A 142 -3.84 8.57 8.14
C GLY A 142 -5.30 8.93 8.47
N GLU A 143 -5.94 9.69 7.59
CA GLU A 143 -7.29 10.22 7.80
C GLU A 143 -8.39 9.16 7.59
N LEU A 144 -8.12 8.13 6.80
CA LEU A 144 -9.09 7.07 6.48
C LEU A 144 -9.14 5.94 7.52
N THR A 145 -8.30 5.99 8.56
CA THR A 145 -8.34 4.97 9.61
C THR A 145 -9.50 5.19 10.58
N THR A 146 -10.04 4.12 11.13
CA THR A 146 -11.14 4.13 12.12
C THR A 146 -10.73 3.53 13.46
N GLY A 147 -9.47 3.19 13.65
CA GLY A 147 -8.91 2.59 14.86
C GLY A 147 -7.67 1.76 14.55
N PRO A 148 -6.96 1.23 15.55
CA PRO A 148 -5.76 0.43 15.35
C PRO A 148 -6.05 -0.84 14.57
N HIS A 149 -5.49 -0.94 13.36
CA HIS A 149 -5.60 -2.09 12.47
C HIS A 149 -4.51 -2.06 11.40
N LEU A 150 -4.30 -3.17 10.74
CA LEU A 150 -3.60 -3.22 9.46
C LEU A 150 -4.64 -3.29 8.34
N HIS A 151 -4.60 -2.34 7.41
CA HIS A 151 -5.27 -2.50 6.13
C HIS A 151 -4.29 -3.16 5.16
N PHE A 152 -4.65 -4.34 4.66
CA PHE A 152 -3.81 -5.17 3.81
C PHE A 152 -4.50 -5.45 2.48
N GLU A 153 -3.83 -5.12 1.36
CA GLU A 153 -4.31 -5.43 0.02
C GLU A 153 -3.36 -6.41 -0.67
N LEU A 154 -3.94 -7.32 -1.44
CA LEU A 154 -3.23 -8.23 -2.33
C LEU A 154 -3.70 -7.99 -3.76
N TRP A 155 -2.75 -7.78 -4.65
CA TRP A 155 -3.02 -7.54 -6.06
C TRP A 155 -2.30 -8.60 -6.89
N TYR A 156 -2.95 -9.08 -7.94
CA TYR A 156 -2.39 -10.04 -8.88
C TYR A 156 -2.57 -9.53 -10.30
N GLN A 157 -1.45 -9.32 -11.02
CA GLN A 157 -1.43 -8.77 -12.38
C GLN A 157 -2.26 -7.48 -12.53
N GLY A 158 -2.14 -6.55 -11.58
CA GLY A 158 -2.82 -5.26 -11.58
C GLY A 158 -4.29 -5.29 -11.16
N GLU A 159 -4.80 -6.42 -10.70
CA GLU A 159 -6.18 -6.57 -10.24
C GLU A 159 -6.22 -6.91 -8.75
N PRO A 160 -7.03 -6.23 -7.94
CA PRO A 160 -7.16 -6.54 -6.52
C PRO A 160 -7.85 -7.91 -6.35
N VAL A 161 -7.31 -8.72 -5.46
CA VAL A 161 -7.86 -10.04 -5.15
C VAL A 161 -8.17 -10.15 -3.67
N ASP A 162 -9.15 -10.99 -3.31
CA ASP A 162 -9.48 -11.23 -1.91
C ASP A 162 -8.33 -11.95 -1.19
N PRO A 163 -7.65 -11.28 -0.23
CA PRO A 163 -6.53 -11.88 0.48
C PRO A 163 -6.88 -13.16 1.23
N GLN A 164 -8.10 -13.30 1.71
CA GLN A 164 -8.57 -14.48 2.45
C GLN A 164 -8.59 -15.75 1.59
N SER A 165 -8.59 -15.61 0.26
CA SER A 165 -8.47 -16.74 -0.65
C SER A 165 -7.07 -17.34 -0.71
N TYR A 166 -6.06 -16.64 -0.17
CA TYR A 166 -4.64 -17.00 -0.29
C TYR A 166 -3.90 -17.04 1.04
N ILE A 167 -4.38 -16.34 2.06
CA ILE A 167 -3.72 -16.18 3.37
C ILE A 167 -4.73 -16.47 4.49
N GLU A 168 -4.31 -17.22 5.47
CA GLU A 168 -5.01 -17.41 6.73
C GLU A 168 -4.44 -16.43 7.78
N PHE A 169 -5.30 -15.52 8.28
CA PHE A 169 -4.92 -14.45 9.21
C PHE A 169 -5.08 -14.84 10.66
#